data_77bf557682b187cd9edba6d70f3b35ea
#
_entry.id   77bf557682b187cd9edba6d70f3b35ea
#
_cell.length_a   1.000
_cell.length_b   1.000
_cell.length_c   1.000
_cell.angle_alpha   90.00
_cell.angle_beta   90.00
_cell.angle_gamma   90.00
#
_symmetry.space_group_name_H-M   'P 1'
#
loop_
_entity.id
_entity.type
_entity.pdbx_description
1 polymer ?
#
loop_
_entity_poly.entity_id
_entity_poly.type
_entity_poly.pdbx_seq_one_letter_code
_entity_poly.pdbx_strand_id
1 'polypeptide(L)'
;MKNFIQSFLFLAVFVPCKFHAQIEISKEKEIKNTESIADTTPKKQRPERKNVDGSTEVFFSSAWSNSYRKLIPNEDFLPKELGIRADEAPLKIWSYGVGFRSYVHKHIVFEGGLSLLRNGESYSFKGEDSTFTSKSIYTYVSVPIRLQYVIGDQIRFFAGGSFFPEIINRFKETSEWTNSKNETKSIVSKDKQALNSMVFSAGLNAGVQAKLGKYMSVFVMPEYRWQLTSSYTKLNYYKHFARVFSVNFGLIYQL
;
A
#
# COMPACT_ATOMS: atom_id res chain seq x y z
N MET A 1 -24.83 -1.03 13.74
CA MET A 1 -23.66 -0.68 12.90
C MET A 1 -22.90 0.57 13.34
N LYS A 2 -23.48 1.57 14.00
CA LYS A 2 -22.77 2.75 14.52
C LYS A 2 -21.71 2.44 15.61
N ASN A 3 -21.95 1.42 16.42
CA ASN A 3 -21.06 1.09 17.56
C ASN A 3 -19.80 0.30 17.18
N PHE A 4 -19.76 -0.30 15.98
CA PHE A 4 -18.59 -1.09 15.54
C PHE A 4 -17.43 -0.21 15.03
N ILE A 5 -17.75 0.95 14.47
CA ILE A 5 -16.75 1.90 13.93
C ILE A 5 -16.00 2.60 15.07
N GLN A 6 -16.70 2.90 16.18
CA GLN A 6 -16.05 3.52 17.35
C GLN A 6 -15.05 2.59 18.04
N SER A 7 -15.32 1.27 18.09
CA SER A 7 -14.38 0.31 18.70
C SER A 7 -13.11 0.11 17.90
N PHE A 8 -13.16 0.25 16.57
CA PHE A 8 -11.97 0.08 15.72
C PHE A 8 -11.06 1.30 15.74
N LEU A 9 -11.62 2.50 15.93
CA LEU A 9 -10.81 3.73 16.06
C LEU A 9 -10.03 3.76 17.38
N PHE A 10 -10.55 3.14 18.44
CA PHE A 10 -9.89 3.09 19.73
C PHE A 10 -8.69 2.13 19.80
N LEU A 11 -8.70 1.07 18.96
CA LEU A 11 -7.60 0.10 18.95
C LEU A 11 -6.35 0.60 18.20
N ALA A 12 -6.50 1.58 17.31
CA ALA A 12 -5.38 2.14 16.54
C ALA A 12 -4.57 3.20 17.31
N VAL A 13 -5.08 3.71 18.43
CA VAL A 13 -4.45 4.81 19.18
C VAL A 13 -3.66 4.30 20.40
N PHE A 14 -3.83 3.04 20.83
CA PHE A 14 -3.22 2.52 22.03
C PHE A 14 -2.24 1.37 21.77
N VAL A 15 -1.16 1.60 21.01
CA VAL A 15 0.02 0.73 21.11
C VAL A 15 1.32 1.56 21.09
N PRO A 16 1.66 2.22 22.18
CA PRO A 16 3.04 2.29 22.58
C PRO A 16 3.31 1.12 23.55
N CYS A 17 3.28 -0.11 23.05
CA CYS A 17 3.79 -1.23 23.82
C CYS A 17 5.29 -1.08 23.98
N LYS A 18 5.69 -0.62 25.14
CA LYS A 18 7.05 -0.81 25.64
C LYS A 18 7.29 -2.31 25.81
N PHE A 19 7.77 -2.97 24.79
CA PHE A 19 8.42 -4.27 24.95
C PHE A 19 9.83 -4.01 25.46
N HIS A 20 9.98 -3.89 26.78
CA HIS A 20 11.23 -4.10 27.47
C HIS A 20 11.35 -5.59 27.77
N ALA A 21 11.91 -6.33 26.83
CA ALA A 21 12.46 -7.64 27.17
C ALA A 21 13.86 -7.39 27.73
N GLN A 22 13.97 -7.25 29.05
CA GLN A 22 15.23 -7.40 29.78
C GLN A 22 15.63 -8.87 29.75
N ILE A 23 16.64 -9.20 28.94
CA ILE A 23 17.44 -10.40 29.18
C ILE A 23 18.78 -9.90 29.68
N GLU A 24 18.93 -9.82 31.01
CA GLU A 24 20.21 -9.75 31.67
C GLU A 24 20.89 -11.12 31.58
N ILE A 25 21.94 -11.20 30.77
CA ILE A 25 22.91 -12.28 30.88
C ILE A 25 24.21 -11.63 31.35
N SER A 26 24.34 -11.65 32.69
CA SER A 26 25.61 -11.45 33.36
C SER A 26 26.59 -12.56 32.96
N LYS A 27 27.69 -12.22 32.32
CA LYS A 27 28.92 -13.02 32.34
C LYS A 27 30.12 -12.11 32.46
N GLU A 28 30.49 -11.93 33.71
CA GLU A 28 31.80 -11.54 34.16
C GLU A 28 32.85 -12.56 33.65
N LYS A 29 33.84 -12.10 32.88
CA LYS A 29 35.08 -12.84 32.63
C LYS A 29 36.26 -11.89 32.79
N GLU A 30 37.01 -12.12 33.85
CA GLU A 30 38.38 -11.67 34.05
C GLU A 30 39.24 -11.82 32.80
N ILE A 31 39.94 -10.77 32.43
CA ILE A 31 41.02 -10.84 31.43
C ILE A 31 42.28 -10.27 32.06
N LYS A 32 43.25 -11.18 32.20
CA LYS A 32 44.62 -10.92 32.62
C LYS A 32 45.32 -9.96 31.66
N ASN A 33 46.02 -9.01 32.24
CA ASN A 33 46.99 -8.15 31.57
C ASN A 33 48.10 -8.96 30.90
N THR A 34 48.33 -8.68 29.64
CA THR A 34 49.64 -8.93 29.00
C THR A 34 49.97 -7.69 28.15
N GLU A 35 50.91 -6.93 28.65
CA GLU A 35 51.53 -5.83 27.95
C GLU A 35 52.27 -6.35 26.71
N SER A 36 51.91 -5.81 25.57
CA SER A 36 52.67 -5.91 24.32
C SER A 36 52.70 -4.54 23.65
N ILE A 37 53.89 -3.96 23.63
CA ILE A 37 54.23 -2.74 22.92
C ILE A 37 54.11 -3.01 21.41
N ALA A 38 53.20 -2.33 20.72
CA ALA A 38 53.18 -2.32 19.28
C ALA A 38 52.47 -1.10 18.72
N ASP A 39 53.21 -0.34 17.97
CA ASP A 39 52.91 0.37 16.75
C ASP A 39 51.65 1.30 16.70
N THR A 40 51.95 2.58 16.96
CA THR A 40 50.96 3.68 16.89
C THR A 40 50.80 4.16 15.42
N THR A 41 50.07 3.42 14.64
CA THR A 41 49.40 3.96 13.46
C THR A 41 47.93 4.27 13.85
N PRO A 42 47.43 5.51 13.72
CA PRO A 42 46.05 5.80 14.07
C PRO A 42 45.16 5.10 13.05
N LYS A 43 44.64 3.91 13.43
CA LYS A 43 43.54 3.28 12.72
C LYS A 43 42.37 4.26 12.76
N LYS A 44 42.07 4.84 11.59
CA LYS A 44 40.86 5.63 11.35
C LYS A 44 39.69 4.83 11.89
N GLN A 45 39.24 5.13 13.11
CA GLN A 45 38.09 4.47 13.72
C GLN A 45 36.92 4.65 12.77
N ARG A 46 36.53 3.57 12.12
CA ARG A 46 35.26 3.52 11.41
C ARG A 46 34.19 3.84 12.47
N PRO A 47 33.33 4.84 12.26
CA PRO A 47 32.29 5.18 13.25
C PRO A 47 31.53 3.91 13.58
N GLU A 48 31.56 3.54 14.86
CA GLU A 48 30.81 2.41 15.38
C GLU A 48 29.35 2.56 14.92
N ARG A 49 28.89 1.61 14.13
CA ARG A 49 27.48 1.55 13.71
C ARG A 49 26.66 1.35 14.97
N LYS A 50 26.03 2.41 15.47
CA LYS A 50 24.96 2.26 16.46
C LYS A 50 23.97 1.25 15.91
N ASN A 51 23.75 0.19 16.65
CA ASN A 51 22.76 -0.83 16.33
C ASN A 51 21.44 -0.15 16.02
N VAL A 52 20.94 -0.36 14.81
CA VAL A 52 19.71 0.26 14.28
C VAL A 52 18.47 -0.52 14.78
N ASP A 53 18.69 -1.52 15.65
CA ASP A 53 17.61 -2.29 16.24
C ASP A 53 16.72 -1.38 17.10
N GLY A 54 15.44 -1.30 16.71
CA GLY A 54 14.44 -0.51 17.43
C GLY A 54 14.23 0.93 16.95
N SER A 55 14.90 1.40 15.90
CA SER A 55 14.59 2.72 15.35
C SER A 55 13.20 2.72 14.69
N THR A 56 12.41 3.73 15.07
CA THR A 56 11.07 3.96 14.49
C THR A 56 11.15 5.16 13.57
N GLU A 57 10.54 5.02 12.41
CA GLU A 57 10.44 6.03 11.38
C GLU A 57 8.96 6.31 11.11
N VAL A 58 8.60 7.55 10.80
CA VAL A 58 7.27 7.91 10.31
C VAL A 58 7.40 8.25 8.82
N PHE A 59 6.42 7.83 8.02
CA PHE A 59 6.44 8.15 6.61
C PHE A 59 5.13 8.78 6.14
N PHE A 60 5.27 9.58 5.09
CA PHE A 60 4.18 10.06 4.25
C PHE A 60 4.43 9.62 2.82
N SER A 61 3.41 9.11 2.16
CA SER A 61 3.51 8.60 0.78
C SER A 61 2.39 9.08 -0.12
N SER A 62 2.73 9.21 -1.37
CA SER A 62 1.81 9.38 -2.49
C SER A 62 2.08 8.29 -3.50
N ALA A 63 1.05 7.74 -4.11
CA ALA A 63 1.17 6.68 -5.09
C ALA A 63 0.44 7.05 -6.38
N TRP A 64 1.15 6.98 -7.50
CA TRP A 64 0.56 7.02 -8.82
C TRP A 64 0.33 5.59 -9.29
N SER A 65 -0.90 5.28 -9.68
CA SER A 65 -1.35 3.91 -9.91
C SER A 65 -2.04 3.75 -11.26
N ASN A 66 -1.78 2.63 -11.91
CA ASN A 66 -2.58 2.09 -13.00
C ASN A 66 -3.44 0.96 -12.46
N SER A 67 -4.76 1.14 -12.49
CA SER A 67 -5.72 0.17 -11.97
C SER A 67 -6.44 -0.53 -13.11
N TYR A 68 -6.56 -1.86 -13.01
CA TYR A 68 -7.27 -2.75 -13.93
C TYR A 68 -8.30 -3.55 -13.16
N ARG A 69 -9.31 -4.05 -13.86
CA ARG A 69 -10.26 -5.01 -13.29
C ARG A 69 -10.06 -6.41 -13.85
N LYS A 70 -10.38 -7.41 -13.04
CA LYS A 70 -10.63 -8.79 -13.48
C LYS A 70 -12.05 -9.14 -13.08
N LEU A 71 -12.90 -9.46 -14.04
CA LEU A 71 -14.24 -9.97 -13.81
C LEU A 71 -14.24 -11.47 -13.98
N ILE A 72 -14.89 -12.18 -13.07
CA ILE A 72 -15.11 -13.61 -13.10
C ILE A 72 -16.64 -13.82 -13.01
N PRO A 73 -17.28 -14.58 -13.92
CA PRO A 73 -18.68 -14.91 -13.81
C PRO A 73 -19.00 -15.50 -12.43
N ASN A 74 -20.13 -15.13 -11.87
CA ASN A 74 -20.62 -15.74 -10.65
C ASN A 74 -21.43 -16.98 -11.01
N GLU A 75 -21.08 -18.14 -10.46
CA GLU A 75 -21.67 -19.44 -10.77
C GLU A 75 -23.17 -19.49 -10.41
N ASP A 76 -23.60 -18.65 -9.48
CA ASP A 76 -25.00 -18.59 -9.02
C ASP A 76 -25.95 -17.89 -10.03
N PHE A 77 -25.42 -17.31 -11.12
CA PHE A 77 -26.18 -16.56 -12.10
C PHE A 77 -25.87 -17.00 -13.55
N LEU A 78 -26.88 -16.90 -14.42
CA LEU A 78 -26.64 -17.04 -15.85
C LEU A 78 -25.64 -15.95 -16.31
N PRO A 79 -24.62 -16.32 -17.12
CA PRO A 79 -23.66 -15.36 -17.59
C PRO A 79 -24.34 -14.30 -18.43
N LYS A 80 -24.20 -13.04 -18.01
CA LYS A 80 -24.56 -11.87 -18.80
C LYS A 80 -23.41 -11.53 -19.72
N GLU A 81 -23.69 -11.13 -20.95
CA GLU A 81 -22.63 -10.69 -21.85
C GLU A 81 -21.86 -9.51 -21.25
N LEU A 82 -20.54 -9.67 -21.17
CA LEU A 82 -19.62 -8.57 -20.88
C LEU A 82 -19.41 -7.80 -22.17
N GLY A 83 -19.37 -6.48 -22.10
CA GLY A 83 -18.87 -5.66 -23.19
C GLY A 83 -17.49 -6.11 -23.67
N ILE A 84 -17.07 -5.65 -24.82
CA ILE A 84 -15.80 -6.04 -25.45
C ILE A 84 -14.64 -5.62 -24.55
N ARG A 85 -13.82 -6.58 -24.12
CA ARG A 85 -12.67 -6.29 -23.22
C ARG A 85 -11.62 -5.36 -23.84
N ALA A 86 -11.53 -5.31 -25.15
CA ALA A 86 -10.64 -4.40 -25.85
C ALA A 86 -10.93 -2.91 -25.57
N ASP A 87 -12.16 -2.60 -25.15
CA ASP A 87 -12.60 -1.24 -24.85
C ASP A 87 -12.31 -0.85 -23.38
N GLU A 88 -11.75 -1.76 -22.59
CA GLU A 88 -11.34 -1.48 -21.21
C GLU A 88 -9.92 -0.89 -21.17
N ALA A 89 -9.79 0.25 -20.52
CA ALA A 89 -8.51 0.91 -20.33
C ALA A 89 -8.15 1.01 -18.84
N PRO A 90 -6.84 0.93 -18.50
CA PRO A 90 -6.40 1.14 -17.13
C PRO A 90 -6.71 2.57 -16.69
N LEU A 91 -7.20 2.71 -15.47
CA LEU A 91 -7.45 4.01 -14.89
C LEU A 91 -6.25 4.49 -14.09
N LYS A 92 -5.73 5.68 -14.45
CA LYS A 92 -4.65 6.35 -13.72
C LYS A 92 -5.22 7.10 -12.52
N ILE A 93 -4.75 6.77 -11.32
CA ILE A 93 -5.32 7.26 -10.07
C ILE A 93 -4.22 7.54 -9.05
N TRP A 94 -4.45 8.54 -8.19
CA TRP A 94 -3.61 8.87 -7.05
C TRP A 94 -4.16 8.30 -5.75
N SER A 95 -3.27 7.77 -4.92
CA SER A 95 -3.52 7.29 -3.56
C SER A 95 -2.55 7.95 -2.60
N TYR A 96 -2.89 8.01 -1.30
CA TYR A 96 -2.09 8.67 -0.28
C TYR A 96 -2.02 7.81 0.97
N GLY A 97 -0.90 7.87 1.68
CA GLY A 97 -0.71 7.11 2.90
C GLY A 97 0.20 7.81 3.89
N VAL A 98 0.00 7.48 5.15
CA VAL A 98 0.83 7.88 6.28
C VAL A 98 0.99 6.68 7.20
N GLY A 99 2.14 6.52 7.81
CA GLY A 99 2.36 5.41 8.70
C GLY A 99 3.70 5.46 9.42
N PHE A 100 4.02 4.34 10.01
CA PHE A 100 5.26 4.12 10.74
C PHE A 100 6.00 2.90 10.18
N ARG A 101 7.29 2.92 10.33
CA ARG A 101 8.21 1.82 10.01
C ARG A 101 9.06 1.54 11.24
N SER A 102 9.25 0.28 11.55
CA SER A 102 10.07 -0.16 12.67
C SER A 102 11.00 -1.27 12.23
N TYR A 103 12.28 -1.17 12.61
CA TYR A 103 13.27 -2.21 12.37
C TYR A 103 13.10 -3.31 13.40
N VAL A 104 12.49 -4.43 13.00
CA VAL A 104 12.36 -5.64 13.83
C VAL A 104 13.69 -6.37 13.91
N HIS A 105 14.50 -6.27 12.87
CA HIS A 105 15.84 -6.84 12.79
C HIS A 105 16.68 -5.94 11.87
N LYS A 106 18.00 -6.06 11.92
CA LYS A 106 18.97 -5.29 11.11
C LYS A 106 18.59 -5.14 9.63
N HIS A 107 17.95 -6.16 9.07
CA HIS A 107 17.57 -6.22 7.66
C HIS A 107 16.04 -6.37 7.46
N ILE A 108 15.25 -6.38 8.52
CA ILE A 108 13.81 -6.60 8.43
C ILE A 108 13.08 -5.40 9.00
N VAL A 109 12.25 -4.81 8.16
CA VAL A 109 11.40 -3.67 8.50
C VAL A 109 9.94 -4.09 8.45
N PHE A 110 9.24 -3.81 9.53
CA PHE A 110 7.78 -3.82 9.59
C PHE A 110 7.26 -2.42 9.30
N GLU A 111 6.26 -2.31 8.44
CA GLU A 111 5.60 -1.05 8.11
C GLU A 111 4.10 -1.20 8.29
N GLY A 112 3.48 -0.22 8.96
CA GLY A 112 2.05 -0.15 9.16
C GLY A 112 1.54 1.29 9.06
N GLY A 113 0.25 1.48 8.74
CA GLY A 113 -0.26 2.82 8.62
C GLY A 113 -1.72 2.90 8.21
N LEU A 114 -2.09 4.07 7.72
CA LEU A 114 -3.40 4.36 7.14
C LEU A 114 -3.21 4.89 5.72
N SER A 115 -4.06 4.48 4.81
CA SER A 115 -4.04 4.98 3.45
C SER A 115 -5.43 5.15 2.85
N LEU A 116 -5.54 6.14 1.97
CA LEU A 116 -6.66 6.32 1.06
C LEU A 116 -6.26 5.70 -0.27
N LEU A 117 -6.65 4.44 -0.46
CA LEU A 117 -6.39 3.71 -1.68
C LEU A 117 -7.51 3.94 -2.68
N ARG A 118 -7.14 4.09 -3.94
CA ARG A 118 -8.10 4.20 -5.03
C ARG A 118 -7.83 3.12 -6.06
N ASN A 119 -8.90 2.48 -6.48
CA ASN A 119 -8.93 1.54 -7.61
C ASN A 119 -9.98 2.03 -8.60
N GLY A 120 -9.93 1.57 -9.83
CA GLY A 120 -10.96 1.90 -10.80
C GLY A 120 -10.69 1.32 -12.17
N GLU A 121 -11.65 1.48 -13.01
CA GLU A 121 -11.63 1.08 -14.41
C GLU A 121 -12.24 2.16 -15.27
N SER A 122 -11.85 2.16 -16.54
CA SER A 122 -12.43 2.96 -17.59
C SER A 122 -12.83 2.05 -18.74
N TYR A 123 -13.99 2.30 -19.29
CA TYR A 123 -14.52 1.63 -20.47
C TYR A 123 -14.89 2.69 -21.50
N SER A 124 -14.51 2.50 -22.74
CA SER A 124 -14.84 3.42 -23.83
C SER A 124 -15.19 2.62 -25.07
N PHE A 125 -16.45 2.71 -25.46
CA PHE A 125 -16.96 2.10 -26.68
C PHE A 125 -17.29 3.19 -27.70
N LYS A 126 -16.82 3.01 -28.92
CA LYS A 126 -17.13 3.90 -30.05
C LYS A 126 -17.89 3.11 -31.11
N GLY A 127 -19.18 3.38 -31.23
CA GLY A 127 -20.02 2.91 -32.33
C GLY A 127 -19.93 3.85 -33.52
N GLU A 128 -20.70 3.54 -34.58
CA GLU A 128 -20.74 4.37 -35.79
C GLU A 128 -21.30 5.77 -35.51
N ASP A 129 -22.36 5.85 -34.72
CA ASP A 129 -23.11 7.09 -34.44
C ASP A 129 -23.08 7.55 -33.01
N SER A 130 -22.34 6.83 -32.13
CA SER A 130 -22.33 7.18 -30.72
C SER A 130 -21.06 6.73 -30.03
N THR A 131 -20.68 7.46 -28.96
CA THR A 131 -19.60 7.09 -28.08
C THR A 131 -20.15 6.92 -26.67
N PHE A 132 -19.80 5.81 -26.02
CA PHE A 132 -20.10 5.55 -24.62
C PHE A 132 -18.81 5.43 -23.83
N THR A 133 -18.71 6.20 -22.75
CA THR A 133 -17.58 6.13 -21.82
C THR A 133 -18.10 5.93 -20.41
N SER A 134 -17.56 4.95 -19.70
CA SER A 134 -17.85 4.73 -18.28
C SER A 134 -16.57 4.71 -17.48
N LYS A 135 -16.57 5.37 -16.32
CA LYS A 135 -15.46 5.46 -15.41
C LYS A 135 -15.92 5.17 -13.99
N SER A 136 -15.42 4.09 -13.41
CA SER A 136 -15.72 3.70 -12.03
C SER A 136 -14.51 3.92 -11.14
N ILE A 137 -14.71 4.57 -10.00
CA ILE A 137 -13.68 4.85 -9.00
C ILE A 137 -14.16 4.34 -7.64
N TYR A 138 -13.37 3.44 -7.06
CA TYR A 138 -13.53 2.90 -5.71
C TYR A 138 -12.50 3.54 -4.81
N THR A 139 -12.92 4.16 -3.72
CA THR A 139 -12.03 4.75 -2.72
C THR A 139 -12.18 3.97 -1.43
N TYR A 140 -11.05 3.45 -0.94
CA TYR A 140 -10.96 2.66 0.28
C TYR A 140 -10.14 3.39 1.34
N VAL A 141 -10.54 3.24 2.60
CA VAL A 141 -9.65 3.43 3.74
C VAL A 141 -8.99 2.08 4.01
N SER A 142 -7.69 2.04 4.03
CA SER A 142 -6.91 0.81 4.18
C SER A 142 -5.87 0.94 5.28
N VAL A 143 -5.56 -0.20 5.90
CA VAL A 143 -4.46 -0.36 6.84
C VAL A 143 -3.38 -1.21 6.17
N PRO A 144 -2.44 -0.60 5.41
CA PRO A 144 -1.33 -1.36 4.82
C PRO A 144 -0.46 -1.96 5.92
N ILE A 145 -0.14 -3.24 5.76
CA ILE A 145 0.80 -3.98 6.60
C ILE A 145 1.87 -4.52 5.65
N ARG A 146 3.13 -4.11 5.83
CA ARG A 146 4.24 -4.54 4.97
C ARG A 146 5.36 -5.14 5.80
N LEU A 147 5.97 -6.17 5.27
CA LEU A 147 7.20 -6.75 5.77
C LEU A 147 8.23 -6.70 4.66
N GLN A 148 9.37 -6.05 4.92
CA GLN A 148 10.37 -5.75 3.90
C GLN A 148 11.75 -6.20 4.38
N TYR A 149 12.53 -6.73 3.45
CA TYR A 149 13.96 -6.96 3.62
C TYR A 149 14.72 -5.76 3.07
N VAL A 150 15.66 -5.22 3.86
CA VAL A 150 16.38 -3.96 3.56
C VAL A 150 17.87 -4.19 3.58
N ILE A 151 18.59 -3.69 2.57
CA ILE A 151 20.05 -3.71 2.46
C ILE A 151 20.60 -2.34 2.08
N GLY A 152 21.81 -2.02 2.56
CA GLY A 152 22.48 -0.75 2.30
C GLY A 152 22.44 0.21 3.48
N ASP A 153 23.15 1.32 3.37
CA ASP A 153 23.29 2.31 4.46
C ASP A 153 22.76 3.70 4.07
N GLN A 154 23.44 4.39 3.15
CA GLN A 154 23.04 5.71 2.64
C GLN A 154 21.93 5.59 1.59
N ILE A 155 22.13 4.64 0.68
CA ILE A 155 21.12 4.20 -0.27
C ILE A 155 20.73 2.80 0.17
N ARG A 156 19.46 2.62 0.45
CA ARG A 156 18.89 1.34 0.90
C ARG A 156 18.00 0.79 -0.18
N PHE A 157 18.20 -0.45 -0.54
CA PHE A 157 17.30 -1.22 -1.38
C PHE A 157 16.40 -2.06 -0.47
N PHE A 158 15.14 -2.16 -0.81
CA PHE A 158 14.21 -2.98 -0.06
C PHE A 158 13.24 -3.70 -0.98
N ALA A 159 12.81 -4.88 -0.53
CA ALA A 159 11.77 -5.66 -1.20
C ALA A 159 10.96 -6.41 -0.16
N GLY A 160 9.67 -6.65 -0.44
CA GLY A 160 8.82 -7.32 0.52
C GLY A 160 7.42 -7.60 0.03
N GLY A 161 6.63 -8.11 0.98
CA GLY A 161 5.21 -8.38 0.82
C GLY A 161 4.34 -7.38 1.57
N SER A 162 3.13 -7.22 1.07
CA SER A 162 2.13 -6.32 1.64
C SER A 162 0.78 -7.00 1.77
N PHE A 163 0.05 -6.66 2.80
CA PHE A 163 -1.35 -7.04 3.00
C PHE A 163 -2.18 -5.81 3.31
N PHE A 164 -3.37 -5.72 2.71
CA PHE A 164 -4.23 -4.55 2.79
C PHE A 164 -5.66 -4.96 3.16
N PRO A 165 -6.07 -4.86 4.42
CA PRO A 165 -7.49 -4.72 4.77
C PRO A 165 -8.00 -3.37 4.26
N GLU A 166 -9.08 -3.39 3.48
CA GLU A 166 -9.61 -2.23 2.78
C GLU A 166 -11.12 -2.10 3.07
N ILE A 167 -11.55 -0.95 3.55
CA ILE A 167 -12.98 -0.63 3.80
C ILE A 167 -13.42 0.39 2.77
N ILE A 168 -14.52 0.10 2.04
CA ILE A 168 -15.04 1.02 1.04
C ILE A 168 -15.58 2.29 1.69
N ASN A 169 -14.93 3.39 1.37
CA ASN A 169 -15.36 4.72 1.82
C ASN A 169 -16.30 5.36 0.79
N ARG A 170 -15.90 5.36 -0.48
CA ARG A 170 -16.64 6.03 -1.55
C ARG A 170 -16.61 5.23 -2.84
N PHE A 171 -17.72 5.22 -3.54
CA PHE A 171 -17.85 4.77 -4.92
C PHE A 171 -18.37 5.93 -5.77
N LYS A 172 -17.84 6.05 -6.97
CA LYS A 172 -18.34 6.98 -8.00
C LYS A 172 -18.21 6.32 -9.36
N GLU A 173 -19.33 6.20 -10.04
CA GLU A 173 -19.39 5.83 -11.44
C GLU A 173 -19.88 7.03 -12.25
N THR A 174 -19.21 7.32 -13.35
CA THR A 174 -19.59 8.37 -14.29
C THR A 174 -19.72 7.73 -15.64
N SER A 175 -20.92 7.74 -16.21
CA SER A 175 -21.22 7.24 -17.54
C SER A 175 -21.63 8.39 -18.44
N GLU A 176 -20.98 8.51 -19.59
CA GLU A 176 -21.19 9.56 -20.58
C GLU A 176 -21.56 8.92 -21.90
N TRP A 177 -22.61 9.40 -22.49
CA TRP A 177 -23.09 9.01 -23.81
C TRP A 177 -23.12 10.22 -24.73
N THR A 178 -22.43 10.14 -25.86
CA THR A 178 -22.42 11.18 -26.87
C THR A 178 -23.04 10.63 -28.16
N ASN A 179 -24.06 11.30 -28.68
CA ASN A 179 -24.73 10.91 -29.93
C ASN A 179 -24.03 11.52 -31.16
N SER A 180 -24.53 11.17 -32.38
CA SER A 180 -24.02 11.68 -33.64
C SER A 180 -24.13 13.20 -33.81
N LYS A 181 -24.99 13.87 -33.03
CA LYS A 181 -25.12 15.34 -32.99
C LYS A 181 -24.19 16.01 -31.99
N ASN A 182 -23.23 15.26 -31.39
CA ASN A 182 -22.34 15.72 -30.31
C ASN A 182 -23.08 16.17 -29.05
N GLU A 183 -24.31 15.72 -28.82
CA GLU A 183 -25.00 15.94 -27.56
C GLU A 183 -24.53 14.89 -26.56
N THR A 184 -24.04 15.36 -25.43
CA THR A 184 -23.52 14.48 -24.35
C THR A 184 -24.48 14.46 -23.18
N LYS A 185 -24.86 13.24 -22.75
CA LYS A 185 -25.56 12.99 -21.48
C LYS A 185 -24.61 12.33 -20.50
N SER A 186 -24.50 12.88 -19.29
CA SER A 186 -23.68 12.33 -18.22
C SER A 186 -24.57 11.90 -17.06
N ILE A 187 -24.33 10.68 -16.55
CA ILE A 187 -25.01 10.13 -15.38
C ILE A 187 -23.94 9.79 -14.34
N VAL A 188 -24.14 10.25 -13.12
CA VAL A 188 -23.25 9.97 -11.98
C VAL A 188 -23.99 9.13 -10.96
N SER A 189 -23.51 7.91 -10.71
CA SER A 189 -23.95 7.01 -9.65
C SER A 189 -22.95 7.01 -8.49
N LYS A 190 -23.47 6.92 -7.26
CA LYS A 190 -22.68 6.80 -6.03
C LYS A 190 -23.18 5.66 -5.14
N ASP A 191 -24.02 4.79 -5.70
CA ASP A 191 -24.62 3.68 -4.97
C ASP A 191 -23.59 2.61 -4.61
N LYS A 192 -23.59 2.20 -3.34
CA LYS A 192 -22.68 1.18 -2.79
C LYS A 192 -23.40 -0.13 -2.44
N GLN A 193 -24.71 -0.25 -2.68
CA GLN A 193 -25.50 -1.42 -2.25
C GLN A 193 -24.98 -2.73 -2.86
N ALA A 194 -24.46 -2.64 -4.08
CA ALA A 194 -23.88 -3.77 -4.80
C ALA A 194 -22.44 -4.11 -4.42
N LEU A 195 -21.82 -3.36 -3.48
CA LEU A 195 -20.42 -3.49 -3.12
C LEU A 195 -20.23 -4.09 -1.73
N ASN A 196 -19.20 -4.92 -1.60
CA ASN A 196 -18.75 -5.39 -0.29
C ASN A 196 -18.13 -4.24 0.49
N SER A 197 -18.53 -4.11 1.75
CA SER A 197 -18.02 -3.07 2.64
C SER A 197 -16.53 -3.22 2.96
N MET A 198 -16.03 -4.46 2.94
CA MET A 198 -14.64 -4.79 3.25
C MET A 198 -14.08 -5.75 2.21
N VAL A 199 -12.86 -5.46 1.75
CA VAL A 199 -12.10 -6.31 0.84
C VAL A 199 -10.67 -6.45 1.32
N PHE A 200 -9.99 -7.49 0.88
CA PHE A 200 -8.61 -7.77 1.20
C PHE A 200 -7.78 -7.82 -0.07
N SER A 201 -6.59 -7.23 0.01
CA SER A 201 -5.61 -7.28 -1.06
C SER A 201 -4.26 -7.75 -0.54
N ALA A 202 -3.48 -8.37 -1.41
CA ALA A 202 -2.07 -8.64 -1.17
C ALA A 202 -1.23 -7.89 -2.20
N GLY A 203 0.06 -7.71 -1.92
CA GLY A 203 0.96 -7.05 -2.83
C GLY A 203 2.41 -7.47 -2.66
N LEU A 204 3.19 -7.21 -3.71
CA LEU A 204 4.64 -7.28 -3.68
C LEU A 204 5.20 -5.89 -3.99
N ASN A 205 6.23 -5.52 -3.27
CA ASN A 205 6.88 -4.24 -3.44
C ASN A 205 8.41 -4.40 -3.46
N ALA A 206 9.05 -3.48 -4.14
CA ALA A 206 10.49 -3.30 -4.09
C ALA A 206 10.78 -1.82 -4.27
N GLY A 207 11.91 -1.34 -3.74
CA GLY A 207 12.17 0.07 -3.86
C GLY A 207 13.56 0.48 -3.39
N VAL A 208 13.76 1.79 -3.44
CA VAL A 208 15.00 2.44 -3.03
C VAL A 208 14.65 3.59 -2.09
N GLN A 209 15.41 3.69 -1.01
CA GLN A 209 15.39 4.79 -0.07
C GLN A 209 16.73 5.47 -0.06
N ALA A 210 16.79 6.79 -0.16
CA ALA A 210 17.99 7.59 -0.05
C ALA A 210 17.89 8.53 1.17
N LYS A 211 18.91 8.52 2.01
CA LYS A 211 19.03 9.45 3.14
C LYS A 211 19.42 10.83 2.63
N LEU A 212 18.62 11.86 2.97
CA LEU A 212 18.90 13.26 2.67
C LEU A 212 19.65 13.96 3.81
N GLY A 213 19.72 13.33 4.98
CA GLY A 213 20.37 13.88 6.16
C GLY A 213 20.27 12.93 7.34
N LYS A 214 20.38 13.47 8.55
CA LYS A 214 20.36 12.68 9.78
C LYS A 214 18.98 12.06 10.05
N TYR A 215 17.90 12.79 9.76
CA TYR A 215 16.54 12.44 10.16
C TYR A 215 15.60 12.22 8.97
N MET A 216 15.99 12.61 7.76
CA MET A 216 15.12 12.58 6.60
C MET A 216 15.62 11.63 5.51
N SER A 217 14.69 10.94 4.88
CA SER A 217 14.94 10.12 3.71
C SER A 217 13.81 10.30 2.69
N VAL A 218 14.09 10.05 1.44
CA VAL A 218 13.11 9.90 0.37
C VAL A 218 13.09 8.46 -0.09
N PHE A 219 11.95 8.01 -0.60
CA PHE A 219 11.86 6.69 -1.19
C PHE A 219 11.02 6.67 -2.46
N VAL A 220 11.31 5.71 -3.31
CA VAL A 220 10.50 5.32 -4.46
C VAL A 220 10.29 3.81 -4.39
N MET A 221 9.03 3.37 -4.50
CA MET A 221 8.64 1.98 -4.31
C MET A 221 7.57 1.57 -5.32
N PRO A 222 7.94 0.95 -6.45
CA PRO A 222 7.03 0.15 -7.24
C PRO A 222 6.33 -0.91 -6.39
N GLU A 223 5.03 -1.06 -6.57
CA GLU A 223 4.19 -2.04 -5.88
C GLU A 223 3.16 -2.62 -6.86
N TYR A 224 3.05 -3.93 -6.91
CA TYR A 224 1.98 -4.62 -7.58
C TYR A 224 1.04 -5.21 -6.54
N ARG A 225 -0.23 -4.80 -6.60
CA ARG A 225 -1.29 -5.22 -5.68
C ARG A 225 -2.40 -5.95 -6.43
N TRP A 226 -2.86 -7.05 -5.85
CA TRP A 226 -4.01 -7.79 -6.34
C TRP A 226 -5.02 -8.00 -5.22
N GLN A 227 -6.27 -7.80 -5.54
CA GLN A 227 -7.37 -8.00 -4.64
C GLN A 227 -7.66 -9.51 -4.50
N LEU A 228 -7.83 -9.97 -3.26
CA LEU A 228 -8.08 -11.38 -2.91
C LEU A 228 -9.57 -11.68 -2.81
N THR A 229 -10.36 -10.69 -2.40
CA THR A 229 -11.81 -10.83 -2.24
C THR A 229 -12.53 -9.93 -3.23
N SER A 230 -13.73 -10.33 -3.69
CA SER A 230 -14.50 -9.54 -4.65
C SER A 230 -14.94 -8.20 -4.06
N SER A 231 -14.87 -7.13 -4.86
CA SER A 231 -15.50 -5.84 -4.52
C SER A 231 -17.02 -5.91 -4.61
N TYR A 232 -17.56 -6.80 -5.42
CA TYR A 232 -19.01 -6.95 -5.60
C TYR A 232 -19.57 -7.98 -4.62
N THR A 233 -20.79 -7.72 -4.17
CA THR A 233 -21.56 -8.67 -3.34
C THR A 233 -21.89 -9.94 -4.14
N LYS A 234 -22.30 -11.00 -3.43
CA LYS A 234 -22.72 -12.26 -4.05
C LYS A 234 -23.94 -12.12 -4.97
N LEU A 235 -24.69 -11.04 -4.84
CA LEU A 235 -25.90 -10.78 -5.64
C LEU A 235 -25.59 -10.22 -7.04
N ASN A 236 -24.32 -10.04 -7.39
CA ASN A 236 -23.91 -9.57 -8.71
C ASN A 236 -23.64 -10.72 -9.67
N TYR A 237 -23.87 -10.49 -10.95
CA TYR A 237 -23.55 -11.44 -12.02
C TYR A 237 -22.06 -11.78 -12.12
N TYR A 238 -21.19 -10.92 -11.60
CA TYR A 238 -19.74 -11.04 -11.67
C TYR A 238 -19.09 -10.80 -10.32
N LYS A 239 -18.02 -11.52 -10.06
CA LYS A 239 -17.02 -11.20 -9.03
C LYS A 239 -16.02 -10.21 -9.62
N HIS A 240 -15.80 -9.11 -8.94
CA HIS A 240 -14.88 -8.03 -9.37
C HIS A 240 -13.61 -8.03 -8.51
N PHE A 241 -12.45 -8.09 -9.17
CA PHE A 241 -11.15 -8.05 -8.52
C PHE A 241 -10.29 -6.95 -9.15
N ALA A 242 -9.82 -6.03 -8.34
CA ALA A 242 -8.86 -5.02 -8.79
C ALA A 242 -7.44 -5.59 -8.86
N ARG A 243 -6.69 -5.15 -9.86
CA ARG A 243 -5.25 -5.34 -10.01
C ARG A 243 -4.62 -3.97 -10.23
N VAL A 244 -3.61 -3.63 -9.43
CA VAL A 244 -3.06 -2.29 -9.41
C VAL A 244 -1.55 -2.37 -9.48
N PHE A 245 -0.97 -1.71 -10.46
CA PHE A 245 0.45 -1.39 -10.46
C PHE A 245 0.60 0.06 -10.03
N SER A 246 1.39 0.32 -9.00
CA SER A 246 1.61 1.65 -8.47
C SER A 246 3.10 1.95 -8.30
N VAL A 247 3.44 3.22 -8.38
CA VAL A 247 4.73 3.74 -7.95
C VAL A 247 4.47 4.65 -6.77
N ASN A 248 4.86 4.19 -5.59
CA ASN A 248 4.79 4.96 -4.35
C ASN A 248 6.07 5.78 -4.20
N PHE A 249 5.94 7.01 -3.77
CA PHE A 249 7.06 7.88 -3.42
C PHE A 249 6.69 8.71 -2.20
N GLY A 250 7.67 9.05 -1.41
CA GLY A 250 7.39 9.78 -0.19
C GLY A 250 8.61 10.15 0.62
N LEU A 251 8.31 10.68 1.77
CA LEU A 251 9.27 11.12 2.78
C LEU A 251 9.21 10.21 3.99
N ILE A 252 10.35 9.97 4.58
CA ILE A 252 10.52 9.23 5.83
C ILE A 252 11.23 10.14 6.81
N TYR A 253 10.72 10.24 8.02
CA TYR A 253 11.33 10.96 9.12
C TYR A 253 11.68 9.97 10.25
N GLN A 254 12.93 9.97 10.67
CA GLN A 254 13.42 9.14 11.77
C GLN A 254 13.17 9.88 13.09
N LEU A 255 12.51 9.18 14.02
CA LEU A 255 12.21 9.67 15.38
C LEU A 255 13.39 9.55 16.31
#